data_fa8f3af7d217a6058985cdd15d99e7cd
#
_entry.id   fa8f3af7d217a6058985cdd15d99e7cd
#
_cell.length_a   1.000
_cell.length_b   1.000
_cell.length_c   1.000
_cell.angle_alpha   90.00
_cell.angle_beta   90.00
_cell.angle_gamma   90.00
#
_symmetry.space_group_name_H-M   'P 1'
#
loop_
_entity.id
_entity.type
_entity.pdbx_description
1 polymer ?
#
loop_
_entity_poly.entity_id
_entity_poly.type
_entity_poly.pdbx_seq_one_letter_code
_entity_poly.pdbx_strand_id
1 'polypeptide(L)'
;MLHRIFKALAVVVGIASLGPWHAAAAGDALSFGVLSQRSAVLTAQYWNPVLEYVKAKTGTALALKVARTAPESNESIKAGGYDFVYSNTIFQPAMADAGYRVILRPRTEAIASHIVTLEDSPITSLKDLDGKVVGFPSLAAFVGYAVPMDHLMREGISVTPVFGGNQEGIMGQLKVGKVIAAAVNSQVMRAFAAREGVRYRILWGSEPFNNLPISVHPSVPGDVAEAVRTAIADMATDPEGMRILEETGKLVGQKPPYGFLPSSPDDYANYVEFYRTTLVKDIK
;
A
#
# COMPACT_ATOMS: atom_id res chain seq x y z
N MET A 1 56.59 48.93 62.96
CA MET A 1 55.62 49.50 62.00
C MET A 1 55.57 48.55 60.79
N LEU A 2 54.56 47.71 60.75
CA LEU A 2 54.42 46.65 59.73
C LEU A 2 53.34 47.02 58.74
N HIS A 3 53.66 47.23 57.46
CA HIS A 3 52.67 47.39 56.39
C HIS A 3 52.34 46.02 55.87
N ARG A 4 51.07 45.58 56.02
CA ARG A 4 50.51 44.39 55.38
C ARG A 4 49.92 44.79 54.02
N ILE A 5 50.48 44.20 52.94
CA ILE A 5 49.98 44.31 51.58
C ILE A 5 48.98 43.17 51.37
N PHE A 6 47.72 43.51 51.16
CA PHE A 6 46.68 42.56 50.70
C PHE A 6 46.74 42.43 49.17
N LYS A 7 47.08 41.24 48.68
CA LYS A 7 46.90 40.88 47.26
C LYS A 7 45.48 40.39 47.06
N ALA A 8 44.66 41.13 46.26
CA ALA A 8 43.37 40.71 45.81
C ALA A 8 43.51 39.72 44.65
N LEU A 9 42.96 38.51 44.80
CA LEU A 9 42.90 37.52 43.74
C LEU A 9 41.58 37.70 43.00
N ALA A 10 41.62 38.19 41.76
CA ALA A 10 40.47 38.31 40.88
C ALA A 10 40.13 36.93 40.27
N VAL A 11 39.02 36.32 40.67
CA VAL A 11 38.49 35.12 40.05
C VAL A 11 37.67 35.54 38.84
N VAL A 12 38.15 35.27 37.65
CA VAL A 12 37.39 35.45 36.39
C VAL A 12 36.49 34.21 36.24
N VAL A 13 35.17 34.40 36.50
CA VAL A 13 34.13 33.40 36.19
C VAL A 13 33.82 33.52 34.71
N GLY A 14 34.30 32.56 33.90
CA GLY A 14 33.93 32.44 32.50
C GLY A 14 32.46 31.99 32.37
N ILE A 15 31.58 32.87 31.95
CA ILE A 15 30.20 32.53 31.58
C ILE A 15 30.26 31.85 30.20
N ALA A 16 30.18 30.50 30.20
CA ALA A 16 29.93 29.75 28.96
C ALA A 16 28.52 30.08 28.49
N SER A 17 28.40 30.88 27.40
CA SER A 17 27.16 31.12 26.71
C SER A 17 26.67 29.83 26.06
N LEU A 18 25.74 29.12 26.69
CA LEU A 18 24.93 28.12 26.04
C LEU A 18 24.07 28.84 24.99
N GLY A 19 24.49 28.72 23.74
CA GLY A 19 23.68 29.17 22.59
C GLY A 19 22.32 28.49 22.63
N PRO A 20 21.25 29.17 22.16
CA PRO A 20 19.93 28.54 22.15
C PRO A 20 19.97 27.29 21.26
N TRP A 21 19.71 26.13 21.84
CA TRP A 21 19.35 24.96 21.07
C TRP A 21 18.07 25.31 20.33
N HIS A 22 18.17 25.57 19.04
CA HIS A 22 16.99 25.60 18.19
C HIS A 22 16.45 24.18 18.18
N ALA A 23 15.43 23.92 19.00
CA ALA A 23 14.54 22.79 18.78
C ALA A 23 13.96 23.06 17.38
N ALA A 24 14.39 22.26 16.40
CA ALA A 24 13.74 22.24 15.10
C ALA A 24 12.25 22.01 15.39
N ALA A 25 11.41 22.96 15.00
CA ALA A 25 9.97 22.78 15.07
C ALA A 25 9.69 21.44 14.33
N ALA A 26 9.11 20.48 15.04
CA ALA A 26 8.66 19.25 14.43
C ALA A 26 7.63 19.69 13.36
N GLY A 27 8.03 19.67 12.09
CA GLY A 27 7.12 19.92 10.99
C GLY A 27 5.94 18.95 11.10
N ASP A 28 4.77 19.34 10.63
CA ASP A 28 3.61 18.45 10.59
C ASP A 28 4.01 17.15 9.87
N ALA A 29 3.55 16.02 10.44
CA ALA A 29 3.84 14.71 9.86
C ALA A 29 3.29 14.63 8.43
N LEU A 30 4.13 14.20 7.48
CA LEU A 30 3.69 13.94 6.12
C LEU A 30 2.70 12.78 6.09
N SER A 31 1.72 12.85 5.22
CA SER A 31 0.67 11.84 5.10
C SER A 31 1.15 10.63 4.26
N PHE A 32 0.89 9.41 4.75
CA PHE A 32 1.15 8.17 4.04
C PHE A 32 -0.17 7.44 3.79
N GLY A 33 -0.72 7.60 2.58
CA GLY A 33 -1.96 6.97 2.15
C GLY A 33 -1.77 5.49 1.82
N VAL A 34 -2.72 4.64 2.22
CA VAL A 34 -2.68 3.20 1.90
C VAL A 34 -4.01 2.75 1.33
N LEU A 35 -3.99 2.08 0.17
CA LEU A 35 -5.17 1.45 -0.41
C LEU A 35 -5.71 0.37 0.53
N SER A 36 -6.98 0.48 0.90
CA SER A 36 -7.66 -0.44 1.82
C SER A 36 -7.92 -1.81 1.16
N GLN A 37 -7.00 -2.74 1.33
CA GLN A 37 -7.14 -4.14 0.88
C GLN A 37 -7.62 -5.07 2.01
N ARG A 38 -7.38 -4.68 3.26
CA ARG A 38 -7.63 -5.42 4.50
C ARG A 38 -8.34 -4.51 5.52
N SER A 39 -8.62 -5.04 6.70
CA SER A 39 -9.15 -4.23 7.80
C SER A 39 -8.19 -3.08 8.17
N ALA A 40 -8.73 -1.97 8.66
CA ALA A 40 -7.93 -0.82 9.08
C ALA A 40 -6.94 -1.20 10.21
N VAL A 41 -7.35 -2.10 11.12
CA VAL A 41 -6.49 -2.59 12.21
C VAL A 41 -5.29 -3.33 11.66
N LEU A 42 -5.49 -4.28 10.75
CA LEU A 42 -4.42 -5.06 10.17
C LEU A 42 -3.49 -4.20 9.29
N THR A 43 -4.06 -3.21 8.59
CA THR A 43 -3.29 -2.21 7.83
C THR A 43 -2.39 -1.39 8.75
N ALA A 44 -2.91 -0.93 9.88
CA ALA A 44 -2.14 -0.17 10.86
C ALA A 44 -1.04 -1.02 11.54
N GLN A 45 -1.34 -2.27 11.88
CA GLN A 45 -0.36 -3.20 12.44
C GLN A 45 0.81 -3.47 11.49
N TYR A 46 0.56 -3.48 10.17
CA TYR A 46 1.62 -3.63 9.17
C TYR A 46 2.43 -2.34 9.00
N TRP A 47 1.76 -1.20 8.79
CA TRP A 47 2.43 0.02 8.35
C TRP A 47 3.04 0.86 9.49
N ASN A 48 2.41 0.94 10.66
CA ASN A 48 2.92 1.79 11.74
C ASN A 48 4.37 1.47 12.13
N PRO A 49 4.78 0.19 12.33
CA PRO A 49 6.18 -0.12 12.64
C PRO A 49 7.14 0.29 11.51
N VAL A 50 6.73 0.17 10.24
CA VAL A 50 7.53 0.61 9.09
C VAL A 50 7.70 2.14 9.10
N LEU A 51 6.62 2.90 9.33
CA LEU A 51 6.66 4.37 9.36
C LEU A 51 7.46 4.91 10.56
N GLU A 52 7.38 4.27 11.72
CA GLU A 52 8.21 4.63 12.88
C GLU A 52 9.70 4.35 12.62
N TYR A 53 10.04 3.25 11.94
CA TYR A 53 11.41 2.98 11.51
C TYR A 53 11.92 4.09 10.57
N VAL A 54 11.11 4.51 9.57
CA VAL A 54 11.47 5.61 8.67
C VAL A 54 11.74 6.88 9.45
N LYS A 55 10.87 7.23 10.40
CA LYS A 55 11.05 8.38 11.28
C LYS A 55 12.35 8.30 12.08
N ALA A 56 12.66 7.13 12.65
CA ALA A 56 13.90 6.93 13.42
C ALA A 56 15.16 7.10 12.55
N LYS A 57 15.12 6.70 11.29
CA LYS A 57 16.27 6.77 10.37
C LYS A 57 16.43 8.14 9.69
N THR A 58 15.34 8.85 9.43
CA THR A 58 15.34 10.08 8.61
C THR A 58 14.99 11.34 9.38
N GLY A 59 14.39 11.23 10.56
CA GLY A 59 13.74 12.34 11.26
C GLY A 59 12.39 12.76 10.67
N THR A 60 12.00 12.24 9.49
CA THR A 60 10.74 12.56 8.83
C THR A 60 9.60 11.74 9.43
N ALA A 61 8.65 12.40 10.08
CA ALA A 61 7.45 11.75 10.59
C ALA A 61 6.45 11.51 9.46
N LEU A 62 5.94 10.27 9.36
CA LEU A 62 4.90 9.88 8.42
C LEU A 62 3.65 9.44 9.18
N ALA A 63 2.50 10.03 8.87
CA ALA A 63 1.21 9.70 9.46
C ALA A 63 0.42 8.77 8.53
N LEU A 64 0.13 7.55 8.99
CA LEU A 64 -0.70 6.61 8.24
C LEU A 64 -2.11 7.17 8.01
N LYS A 65 -2.57 7.12 6.76
CA LYS A 65 -3.92 7.47 6.35
C LYS A 65 -4.56 6.28 5.64
N VAL A 66 -5.64 5.77 6.21
CA VAL A 66 -6.43 4.69 5.62
C VAL A 66 -7.84 5.23 5.41
N ALA A 67 -8.23 5.42 4.16
CA ALA A 67 -9.59 5.84 3.83
C ALA A 67 -10.59 4.74 4.20
N ARG A 68 -11.81 5.11 4.57
CA ARG A 68 -12.88 4.16 4.91
C ARG A 68 -13.30 3.31 3.72
N THR A 69 -13.21 3.89 2.53
CA THR A 69 -13.60 3.24 1.27
C THR A 69 -12.56 3.50 0.18
N ALA A 70 -12.51 2.65 -0.84
CA ALA A 70 -11.65 2.85 -2.00
C ALA A 70 -12.01 4.11 -2.81
N PRO A 71 -13.28 4.46 -3.05
CA PRO A 71 -13.63 5.75 -3.66
C PRO A 71 -13.12 6.96 -2.88
N GLU A 72 -13.23 6.98 -1.54
CA GLU A 72 -12.69 8.05 -0.71
C GLU A 72 -11.15 8.16 -0.85
N SER A 73 -10.46 7.01 -0.92
CA SER A 73 -9.02 6.98 -1.20
C SER A 73 -8.69 7.58 -2.57
N ASN A 74 -9.46 7.23 -3.59
CA ASN A 74 -9.26 7.74 -4.95
C ASN A 74 -9.48 9.25 -5.04
N GLU A 75 -10.52 9.79 -4.41
CA GLU A 75 -10.73 11.25 -4.36
C GLU A 75 -9.56 11.96 -3.66
N SER A 76 -9.04 11.37 -2.57
CA SER A 76 -7.85 11.90 -1.89
C SER A 76 -6.62 11.87 -2.79
N ILE A 77 -6.38 10.77 -3.54
CA ILE A 77 -5.26 10.67 -4.48
C ILE A 77 -5.41 11.71 -5.59
N LYS A 78 -6.60 11.80 -6.20
CA LYS A 78 -6.91 12.76 -7.27
C LYS A 78 -6.66 14.22 -6.84
N ALA A 79 -6.97 14.54 -5.60
CA ALA A 79 -6.76 15.86 -5.02
C ALA A 79 -5.32 16.12 -4.54
N GLY A 80 -4.38 15.17 -4.70
CA GLY A 80 -3.03 15.29 -4.14
C GLY A 80 -2.99 15.26 -2.60
N GLY A 81 -3.99 14.66 -1.97
CA GLY A 81 -4.19 14.70 -0.52
C GLY A 81 -3.27 13.81 0.31
N TYR A 82 -2.35 13.08 -0.33
CA TYR A 82 -1.32 12.29 0.34
C TYR A 82 0.06 12.71 -0.15
N ASP A 83 1.02 12.82 0.76
CA ASP A 83 2.43 13.10 0.42
C ASP A 83 3.09 11.85 -0.16
N PHE A 84 2.84 10.70 0.44
CA PHE A 84 3.19 9.38 -0.07
C PHE A 84 1.96 8.51 -0.15
N VAL A 85 1.93 7.56 -1.09
CA VAL A 85 0.81 6.64 -1.24
C VAL A 85 1.28 5.24 -1.64
N TYR A 86 0.75 4.23 -0.95
CA TYR A 86 0.88 2.82 -1.31
C TYR A 86 -0.39 2.37 -2.04
N SER A 87 -0.42 2.55 -3.35
CA SER A 87 -1.59 2.26 -4.18
C SER A 87 -1.22 2.12 -5.65
N ASN A 88 -1.93 1.24 -6.36
CA ASN A 88 -1.87 1.14 -7.82
C ASN A 88 -2.99 1.93 -8.52
N THR A 89 -3.89 2.55 -7.79
CA THR A 89 -4.95 3.40 -8.39
C THR A 89 -4.38 4.68 -9.01
N ILE A 90 -3.14 5.07 -8.65
CA ILE A 90 -2.42 6.18 -9.29
C ILE A 90 -2.26 6.03 -10.81
N PHE A 91 -2.37 4.79 -11.33
CA PHE A 91 -2.29 4.53 -12.78
C PHE A 91 -3.63 4.71 -13.51
N GLN A 92 -4.72 4.96 -12.78
CA GLN A 92 -6.01 5.30 -13.41
C GLN A 92 -5.89 6.63 -14.14
N PRO A 93 -6.43 6.77 -15.35
CA PRO A 93 -6.36 8.04 -16.11
C PRO A 93 -6.85 9.26 -15.32
N ALA A 94 -7.90 9.08 -14.50
CA ALA A 94 -8.44 10.13 -13.65
C ALA A 94 -7.48 10.64 -12.56
N MET A 95 -6.38 9.92 -12.29
CA MET A 95 -5.36 10.26 -11.27
C MET A 95 -4.10 10.87 -11.90
N ALA A 96 -3.99 10.92 -13.24
CA ALA A 96 -2.76 11.35 -13.93
C ALA A 96 -2.33 12.78 -13.55
N ASP A 97 -3.29 13.70 -13.41
CA ASP A 97 -3.03 15.10 -13.10
C ASP A 97 -2.50 15.33 -11.66
N ALA A 98 -2.71 14.38 -10.76
CA ALA A 98 -2.14 14.43 -9.41
C ALA A 98 -0.60 14.28 -9.39
N GLY A 99 0.00 13.76 -10.47
CA GLY A 99 1.43 13.75 -10.70
C GLY A 99 2.25 12.84 -9.79
N TYR A 100 1.63 11.86 -9.11
CA TYR A 100 2.35 10.91 -8.27
C TYR A 100 3.40 10.15 -9.07
N ARG A 101 4.60 10.03 -8.49
CA ARG A 101 5.73 9.33 -9.10
C ARG A 101 6.08 8.08 -8.28
N VAL A 102 6.14 6.93 -8.91
CA VAL A 102 6.61 5.67 -8.30
C VAL A 102 8.06 5.82 -7.83
N ILE A 103 8.34 5.38 -6.61
CA ILE A 103 9.69 5.39 -6.02
C ILE A 103 10.13 4.01 -5.51
N LEU A 104 9.19 3.15 -5.10
CA LEU A 104 9.46 1.81 -4.58
C LEU A 104 8.39 0.82 -5.02
N ARG A 105 8.78 -0.45 -5.14
CA ARG A 105 7.88 -1.59 -5.26
C ARG A 105 8.20 -2.67 -4.22
N PRO A 106 7.22 -3.46 -3.79
CA PRO A 106 7.50 -4.60 -2.92
C PRO A 106 8.44 -5.61 -3.58
N ARG A 107 9.25 -6.27 -2.77
CA ARG A 107 10.09 -7.41 -3.19
C ARG A 107 9.28 -8.70 -3.41
N THR A 108 8.02 -8.71 -2.98
CA THR A 108 7.13 -9.85 -3.13
C THR A 108 6.92 -10.23 -4.59
N GLU A 109 6.50 -11.47 -4.82
CA GLU A 109 6.02 -11.91 -6.13
C GLU A 109 4.99 -10.92 -6.70
N ALA A 110 4.91 -10.86 -8.02
CA ALA A 110 3.86 -10.13 -8.71
C ALA A 110 2.47 -10.67 -8.33
N ILE A 111 1.47 -9.82 -8.41
CA ILE A 111 0.08 -10.17 -8.14
C ILE A 111 -0.63 -10.54 -9.44
N ALA A 112 -1.61 -11.43 -9.34
CA ALA A 112 -2.51 -11.74 -10.45
C ALA A 112 -3.97 -11.54 -10.01
N SER A 113 -4.84 -11.30 -10.96
CA SER A 113 -6.27 -11.46 -10.76
C SER A 113 -6.62 -12.94 -10.76
N HIS A 114 -7.38 -13.39 -9.78
CA HIS A 114 -8.01 -14.70 -9.81
C HIS A 114 -9.53 -14.55 -9.73
N ILE A 115 -10.27 -15.24 -10.61
CA ILE A 115 -11.69 -15.49 -10.41
C ILE A 115 -11.78 -16.86 -9.75
N VAL A 116 -12.35 -16.90 -8.54
CA VAL A 116 -12.37 -18.09 -7.69
C VAL A 116 -13.78 -18.43 -7.25
N THR A 117 -13.98 -19.70 -6.95
CA THR A 117 -15.18 -20.23 -6.27
C THR A 117 -14.78 -21.19 -5.15
N LEU A 118 -15.67 -21.54 -4.23
CA LEU A 118 -15.38 -22.57 -3.24
C LEU A 118 -15.13 -23.92 -3.94
N GLU A 119 -14.29 -24.77 -3.34
CA GLU A 119 -13.89 -26.04 -3.93
C GLU A 119 -15.07 -26.98 -4.19
N ASP A 120 -16.08 -26.97 -3.31
CA ASP A 120 -17.31 -27.75 -3.38
C ASP A 120 -18.45 -27.08 -4.19
N SER A 121 -18.20 -25.91 -4.77
CA SER A 121 -19.15 -25.21 -5.63
C SER A 121 -19.45 -26.00 -6.91
N PRO A 122 -20.69 -25.96 -7.42
CA PRO A 122 -21.05 -26.54 -8.73
C PRO A 122 -20.44 -25.76 -9.91
N ILE A 123 -19.89 -24.56 -9.68
CA ILE A 123 -19.24 -23.75 -10.71
C ILE A 123 -17.86 -24.34 -11.00
N THR A 124 -17.63 -24.73 -12.26
CA THR A 124 -16.37 -25.39 -12.69
C THR A 124 -15.62 -24.64 -13.78
N SER A 125 -16.28 -23.70 -14.43
CA SER A 125 -15.72 -22.89 -15.53
C SER A 125 -16.19 -21.43 -15.48
N LEU A 126 -15.52 -20.53 -16.23
CA LEU A 126 -15.97 -19.16 -16.37
C LEU A 126 -17.35 -19.05 -17.02
N LYS A 127 -17.68 -19.95 -17.96
CA LYS A 127 -18.97 -19.93 -18.65
C LYS A 127 -20.15 -20.17 -17.70
N ASP A 128 -19.93 -20.88 -16.60
CA ASP A 128 -20.95 -21.11 -15.58
C ASP A 128 -21.34 -19.83 -14.84
N LEU A 129 -20.55 -18.74 -15.00
CA LEU A 129 -20.79 -17.45 -14.38
C LEU A 129 -21.73 -16.56 -15.22
N ASP A 130 -22.03 -16.93 -16.47
CA ASP A 130 -22.90 -16.11 -17.31
C ASP A 130 -24.29 -15.91 -16.69
N GLY A 131 -24.70 -14.66 -16.62
CA GLY A 131 -25.94 -14.24 -15.94
C GLY A 131 -25.93 -14.34 -14.42
N LYS A 132 -24.79 -14.66 -13.78
CA LYS A 132 -24.70 -14.87 -12.31
C LYS A 132 -24.26 -13.59 -11.57
N VAL A 133 -24.52 -13.60 -10.27
CA VAL A 133 -23.98 -12.61 -9.33
C VAL A 133 -22.56 -13.00 -8.94
N VAL A 134 -21.60 -12.14 -9.26
CA VAL A 134 -20.18 -12.35 -8.96
C VAL A 134 -19.68 -11.24 -8.04
N GLY A 135 -18.87 -11.61 -7.07
CA GLY A 135 -18.34 -10.72 -6.07
C GLY A 135 -17.03 -10.04 -6.51
N PHE A 136 -16.91 -8.76 -6.17
CA PHE A 136 -15.70 -7.95 -6.41
C PHE A 136 -15.36 -7.13 -5.16
N PRO A 137 -14.09 -6.78 -4.92
CA PRO A 137 -13.73 -5.96 -3.76
C PRO A 137 -14.33 -4.55 -3.81
N SER A 138 -14.10 -3.83 -4.89
CA SER A 138 -14.61 -2.48 -5.16
C SER A 138 -14.36 -2.12 -6.63
N LEU A 139 -14.97 -1.07 -7.14
CA LEU A 139 -14.71 -0.51 -8.48
C LEU A 139 -13.24 -0.08 -8.65
N ALA A 140 -12.59 0.37 -7.57
CA ALA A 140 -11.19 0.80 -7.60
C ALA A 140 -10.18 -0.36 -7.59
N ALA A 141 -10.62 -1.61 -7.44
CA ALA A 141 -9.71 -2.75 -7.32
C ALA A 141 -9.20 -3.19 -8.70
N PHE A 142 -7.91 -2.94 -8.98
CA PHE A 142 -7.32 -3.28 -10.27
C PHE A 142 -7.42 -4.78 -10.58
N VAL A 143 -6.62 -5.64 -9.90
CA VAL A 143 -6.68 -7.11 -10.10
C VAL A 143 -7.94 -7.75 -9.50
N GLY A 144 -8.70 -7.04 -8.68
CA GLY A 144 -9.95 -7.54 -8.08
C GLY A 144 -11.21 -7.19 -8.87
N TYR A 145 -11.16 -6.19 -9.77
CA TYR A 145 -12.33 -5.78 -10.56
C TYR A 145 -11.97 -5.46 -12.01
N ALA A 146 -11.08 -4.50 -12.24
CA ALA A 146 -10.80 -4.01 -13.59
C ALA A 146 -10.34 -5.13 -14.53
N VAL A 147 -9.31 -5.86 -14.14
CA VAL A 147 -8.71 -6.93 -14.94
C VAL A 147 -9.67 -8.11 -15.17
N PRO A 148 -10.32 -8.69 -14.14
CA PRO A 148 -11.23 -9.81 -14.35
C PRO A 148 -12.51 -9.40 -15.09
N MET A 149 -13.03 -8.18 -14.87
CA MET A 149 -14.20 -7.70 -15.59
C MET A 149 -13.89 -7.50 -17.09
N ASP A 150 -12.72 -6.92 -17.42
CA ASP A 150 -12.26 -6.79 -18.81
C ASP A 150 -12.18 -8.16 -19.49
N HIS A 151 -11.64 -9.17 -18.80
CA HIS A 151 -11.57 -10.52 -19.33
C HIS A 151 -12.96 -11.12 -19.55
N LEU A 152 -13.85 -11.06 -18.56
CA LEU A 152 -15.23 -11.55 -18.71
C LEU A 152 -15.94 -10.88 -19.88
N MET A 153 -15.80 -9.55 -20.06
CA MET A 153 -16.38 -8.82 -21.18
C MET A 153 -15.80 -9.28 -22.54
N ARG A 154 -14.49 -9.55 -22.62
CA ARG A 154 -13.86 -10.08 -23.86
C ARG A 154 -14.33 -11.48 -24.21
N GLU A 155 -14.60 -12.31 -23.20
CA GLU A 155 -15.16 -13.66 -23.37
C GLU A 155 -16.68 -13.67 -23.62
N GLY A 156 -17.33 -12.50 -23.62
CA GLY A 156 -18.78 -12.39 -23.79
C GLY A 156 -19.58 -12.91 -22.60
N ILE A 157 -18.97 -13.01 -21.42
CA ILE A 157 -19.63 -13.48 -20.18
C ILE A 157 -20.17 -12.26 -19.45
N SER A 158 -21.48 -12.24 -19.24
CA SER A 158 -22.18 -11.16 -18.54
C SER A 158 -22.43 -11.53 -17.09
N VAL A 159 -21.98 -10.71 -16.13
CA VAL A 159 -22.18 -10.95 -14.70
C VAL A 159 -22.83 -9.74 -14.04
N THR A 160 -23.56 -9.97 -12.93
CA THR A 160 -24.06 -8.89 -12.07
C THR A 160 -23.04 -8.67 -10.95
N PRO A 161 -22.29 -7.53 -10.93
CA PRO A 161 -21.28 -7.30 -9.92
C PRO A 161 -21.90 -6.92 -8.56
N VAL A 162 -21.36 -7.48 -7.48
CA VAL A 162 -21.59 -7.03 -6.11
C VAL A 162 -20.27 -6.74 -5.43
N PHE A 163 -20.23 -5.77 -4.51
CA PHE A 163 -19.01 -5.27 -3.94
C PHE A 163 -18.91 -5.57 -2.44
N GLY A 164 -17.76 -6.11 -2.03
CA GLY A 164 -17.47 -6.47 -0.63
C GLY A 164 -16.81 -5.35 0.19
N GLY A 165 -16.54 -4.19 -0.43
CA GLY A 165 -15.86 -3.06 0.19
C GLY A 165 -14.33 -3.14 0.10
N ASN A 166 -13.76 -4.32 0.24
CA ASN A 166 -12.33 -4.61 0.06
C ASN A 166 -12.10 -6.09 -0.27
N GLN A 167 -10.83 -6.50 -0.46
CA GLN A 167 -10.47 -7.88 -0.81
C GLN A 167 -10.97 -8.88 0.23
N GLU A 168 -10.72 -8.64 1.52
CA GLU A 168 -11.15 -9.58 2.58
C GLU A 168 -12.67 -9.63 2.73
N GLY A 169 -13.34 -8.49 2.55
CA GLY A 169 -14.81 -8.40 2.63
C GLY A 169 -15.51 -9.29 1.60
N ILE A 170 -15.04 -9.27 0.34
CA ILE A 170 -15.67 -10.13 -0.69
C ILE A 170 -15.30 -11.61 -0.51
N MET A 171 -14.08 -11.92 -0.04
CA MET A 171 -13.71 -13.30 0.29
C MET A 171 -14.51 -13.85 1.47
N GLY A 172 -14.81 -13.01 2.46
CA GLY A 172 -15.74 -13.37 3.54
C GLY A 172 -17.15 -13.67 3.04
N GLN A 173 -17.65 -12.91 2.06
CA GLN A 173 -18.95 -13.20 1.42
C GLN A 173 -18.94 -14.51 0.62
N LEU A 174 -17.85 -14.81 -0.09
CA LEU A 174 -17.65 -16.08 -0.78
C LEU A 174 -17.64 -17.24 0.24
N LYS A 175 -16.87 -17.12 1.33
CA LYS A 175 -16.76 -18.13 2.40
C LYS A 175 -18.11 -18.54 2.96
N VAL A 176 -19.03 -17.59 3.12
CA VAL A 176 -20.39 -17.86 3.67
C VAL A 176 -21.46 -18.07 2.61
N GLY A 177 -21.08 -18.20 1.34
CA GLY A 177 -21.99 -18.50 0.24
C GLY A 177 -22.91 -17.36 -0.19
N LYS A 178 -22.62 -16.11 0.19
CA LYS A 178 -23.39 -14.93 -0.26
C LYS A 178 -23.13 -14.60 -1.74
N VAL A 179 -21.98 -14.96 -2.26
CA VAL A 179 -21.64 -14.93 -3.69
C VAL A 179 -21.14 -16.29 -4.12
N ILE A 180 -21.40 -16.67 -5.36
CA ILE A 180 -21.03 -17.99 -5.89
C ILE A 180 -19.59 -18.05 -6.39
N ALA A 181 -19.07 -16.90 -6.80
CA ALA A 181 -17.69 -16.68 -7.20
C ALA A 181 -17.23 -15.26 -6.82
N ALA A 182 -15.94 -15.07 -6.71
CA ALA A 182 -15.35 -13.76 -6.45
C ALA A 182 -14.09 -13.55 -7.29
N ALA A 183 -13.88 -12.30 -7.72
CA ALA A 183 -12.62 -11.89 -8.32
C ALA A 183 -11.76 -11.21 -7.27
N VAL A 184 -10.47 -11.62 -7.17
CA VAL A 184 -9.62 -11.30 -6.02
C VAL A 184 -8.15 -11.16 -6.41
N ASN A 185 -7.40 -10.47 -5.56
CA ASN A 185 -5.94 -10.45 -5.59
C ASN A 185 -5.39 -11.82 -5.15
N SER A 186 -4.57 -12.45 -5.96
CA SER A 186 -4.02 -13.78 -5.75
C SER A 186 -3.28 -13.95 -4.41
N GLN A 187 -2.52 -12.95 -3.97
CA GLN A 187 -1.77 -13.02 -2.70
C GLN A 187 -2.70 -12.84 -1.50
N VAL A 188 -3.61 -11.87 -1.56
CA VAL A 188 -4.56 -11.63 -0.47
C VAL A 188 -5.49 -12.82 -0.30
N MET A 189 -5.92 -13.45 -1.42
CA MET A 189 -6.74 -14.67 -1.37
C MET A 189 -5.99 -15.84 -0.72
N ARG A 190 -4.73 -16.09 -1.10
CA ARG A 190 -3.94 -17.17 -0.48
C ARG A 190 -3.80 -16.96 1.03
N ALA A 191 -3.48 -15.74 1.46
CA ALA A 191 -3.34 -15.41 2.88
C ALA A 191 -4.66 -15.58 3.64
N PHE A 192 -5.76 -15.09 3.09
CA PHE A 192 -7.11 -15.24 3.65
C PHE A 192 -7.49 -16.71 3.75
N ALA A 193 -7.34 -17.49 2.68
CA ALA A 193 -7.71 -18.90 2.63
C ALA A 193 -6.93 -19.71 3.68
N ALA A 194 -5.62 -19.44 3.83
CA ALA A 194 -4.80 -20.11 4.83
C ALA A 194 -5.23 -19.76 6.27
N ARG A 195 -5.52 -18.49 6.55
CA ARG A 195 -5.97 -18.02 7.88
C ARG A 195 -7.36 -18.53 8.25
N GLU A 196 -8.27 -18.56 7.27
CA GLU A 196 -9.68 -18.87 7.49
C GLU A 196 -10.04 -20.36 7.22
N GLY A 197 -9.07 -21.17 6.79
CA GLY A 197 -9.29 -22.58 6.46
C GLY A 197 -10.21 -22.77 5.24
N VAL A 198 -10.20 -21.85 4.27
CA VAL A 198 -11.05 -21.92 3.08
C VAL A 198 -10.33 -22.63 1.96
N ARG A 199 -10.98 -23.61 1.35
CA ARG A 199 -10.55 -24.26 0.11
C ARG A 199 -11.29 -23.66 -1.08
N TYR A 200 -10.57 -23.35 -2.15
CA TYR A 200 -11.13 -22.69 -3.32
C TYR A 200 -10.53 -23.26 -4.61
N ARG A 201 -11.30 -23.14 -5.69
CA ARG A 201 -10.89 -23.43 -7.07
C ARG A 201 -10.69 -22.13 -7.80
N ILE A 202 -9.59 -22.02 -8.56
CA ILE A 202 -9.34 -20.93 -9.50
C ILE A 202 -10.01 -21.30 -10.83
N LEU A 203 -10.95 -20.48 -11.26
CA LEU A 203 -11.62 -20.61 -12.56
C LEU A 203 -10.81 -19.94 -13.66
N TRP A 204 -10.10 -18.85 -13.31
CA TRP A 204 -9.25 -18.09 -14.21
C TRP A 204 -8.21 -17.30 -13.43
N GLY A 205 -7.05 -17.08 -14.07
CA GLY A 205 -5.98 -16.23 -13.57
C GLY A 205 -5.38 -15.36 -14.68
N SER A 206 -5.11 -14.10 -14.36
CA SER A 206 -4.46 -13.17 -15.29
C SER A 206 -2.95 -13.38 -15.38
N GLU A 207 -2.32 -12.76 -16.37
CA GLU A 207 -0.90 -12.45 -16.33
C GLU A 207 -0.56 -11.62 -15.08
N PRO A 208 0.69 -11.72 -14.60
CA PRO A 208 1.09 -11.04 -13.37
C PRO A 208 1.31 -9.54 -13.57
N PHE A 209 1.05 -8.79 -12.50
CA PHE A 209 1.34 -7.36 -12.37
C PHE A 209 2.25 -7.12 -11.18
N ASN A 210 3.15 -6.14 -11.25
CA ASN A 210 3.88 -5.71 -10.07
C ASN A 210 2.88 -5.29 -8.97
N ASN A 211 3.21 -5.62 -7.72
CA ASN A 211 2.35 -5.28 -6.59
C ASN A 211 2.31 -3.75 -6.39
N LEU A 212 1.42 -3.28 -5.51
CA LEU A 212 1.18 -1.85 -5.31
C LEU A 212 2.50 -1.09 -5.07
N PRO A 213 2.78 0.00 -5.79
CA PRO A 213 3.95 0.81 -5.54
C PRO A 213 3.78 1.72 -4.32
N ILE A 214 4.91 2.16 -3.75
CA ILE A 214 4.96 3.40 -2.99
C ILE A 214 5.30 4.51 -3.99
N SER A 215 4.49 5.55 -3.98
CA SER A 215 4.64 6.72 -4.85
C SER A 215 4.65 7.99 -4.01
N VAL A 216 5.30 9.03 -4.52
CA VAL A 216 5.45 10.33 -3.88
C VAL A 216 4.75 11.41 -4.69
N HIS A 217 4.06 12.32 -4.01
CA HIS A 217 3.45 13.50 -4.60
C HIS A 217 4.53 14.55 -4.93
N PRO A 218 4.41 15.30 -6.04
CA PRO A 218 5.44 16.28 -6.46
C PRO A 218 5.65 17.45 -5.48
N SER A 219 4.73 17.70 -4.55
CA SER A 219 4.89 18.72 -3.50
C SER A 219 5.93 18.36 -2.44
N VAL A 220 6.29 17.07 -2.30
CA VAL A 220 7.29 16.63 -1.32
C VAL A 220 8.68 17.03 -1.81
N PRO A 221 9.51 17.73 -0.97
CA PRO A 221 10.87 18.06 -1.33
C PRO A 221 11.68 16.83 -1.74
N GLY A 222 12.54 16.99 -2.77
CA GLY A 222 13.24 15.87 -3.38
C GLY A 222 14.19 15.14 -2.42
N ASP A 223 14.84 15.86 -1.53
CA ASP A 223 15.72 15.32 -0.48
C ASP A 223 14.94 14.51 0.56
N VAL A 224 13.75 14.98 0.96
CA VAL A 224 12.84 14.25 1.86
C VAL A 224 12.34 12.99 1.18
N ALA A 225 11.90 13.08 -0.07
CA ALA A 225 11.42 11.93 -0.85
C ALA A 225 12.52 10.85 -0.97
N GLU A 226 13.76 11.28 -1.24
CA GLU A 226 14.90 10.36 -1.38
C GLU A 226 15.30 9.74 -0.04
N ALA A 227 15.29 10.50 1.07
CA ALA A 227 15.56 9.97 2.40
C ALA A 227 14.54 8.89 2.80
N VAL A 228 13.25 9.15 2.59
CA VAL A 228 12.16 8.18 2.85
C VAL A 228 12.30 6.94 1.96
N ARG A 229 12.57 7.13 0.65
CA ARG A 229 12.79 6.03 -0.30
C ARG A 229 13.93 5.12 0.16
N THR A 230 15.07 5.73 0.48
CA THR A 230 16.27 5.00 0.91
C THR A 230 16.02 4.26 2.22
N ALA A 231 15.44 4.92 3.23
CA ALA A 231 15.15 4.28 4.51
C ALA A 231 14.25 3.04 4.37
N ILE A 232 13.20 3.11 3.52
CA ILE A 232 12.32 1.95 3.28
C ILE A 232 13.03 0.85 2.48
N ALA A 233 13.83 1.20 1.46
CA ALA A 233 14.56 0.22 0.66
C ALA A 233 15.59 -0.54 1.51
N ASP A 234 16.31 0.17 2.38
CA ASP A 234 17.39 -0.36 3.21
C ASP A 234 16.89 -1.24 4.38
N MET A 235 15.59 -1.19 4.71
CA MET A 235 15.02 -2.09 5.74
C MET A 235 15.37 -3.57 5.49
N ALA A 236 15.47 -3.97 4.24
CA ALA A 236 15.76 -5.37 3.87
C ALA A 236 17.21 -5.80 4.18
N THR A 237 18.11 -4.86 4.45
CA THR A 237 19.54 -5.10 4.78
C THR A 237 19.92 -4.64 6.19
N ASP A 238 19.08 -3.83 6.82
CA ASP A 238 19.21 -3.41 8.21
C ASP A 238 18.60 -4.48 9.14
N PRO A 239 19.30 -4.97 10.19
CA PRO A 239 18.78 -6.02 11.06
C PRO A 239 17.44 -5.67 11.73
N GLU A 240 17.27 -4.42 12.21
CA GLU A 240 16.03 -3.96 12.82
C GLU A 240 14.92 -3.80 11.77
N GLY A 241 15.26 -3.25 10.60
CA GLY A 241 14.35 -3.14 9.46
C GLY A 241 13.84 -4.51 9.03
N MET A 242 14.70 -5.51 8.88
CA MET A 242 14.31 -6.87 8.49
C MET A 242 13.41 -7.52 9.53
N ARG A 243 13.72 -7.35 10.83
CA ARG A 243 12.88 -7.86 11.92
C ARG A 243 11.46 -7.31 11.82
N ILE A 244 11.32 -5.99 11.62
CA ILE A 244 10.02 -5.32 11.43
C ILE A 244 9.29 -5.89 10.21
N LEU A 245 9.96 -5.99 9.07
CA LEU A 245 9.38 -6.52 7.83
C LEU A 245 8.89 -7.96 7.96
N GLU A 246 9.64 -8.82 8.66
CA GLU A 246 9.22 -10.20 8.92
C GLU A 246 8.00 -10.28 9.84
N GLU A 247 8.02 -9.55 10.95
CA GLU A 247 6.92 -9.54 11.92
C GLU A 247 5.64 -9.03 11.28
N THR A 248 5.70 -7.88 10.61
CA THR A 248 4.53 -7.27 9.96
C THR A 248 4.08 -8.08 8.74
N GLY A 249 5.01 -8.63 7.97
CA GLY A 249 4.70 -9.51 6.84
C GLY A 249 3.95 -10.77 7.26
N LYS A 250 4.35 -11.41 8.36
CA LYS A 250 3.65 -12.59 8.92
C LYS A 250 2.18 -12.28 9.28
N LEU A 251 1.91 -11.09 9.83
CA LEU A 251 0.54 -10.66 10.18
C LEU A 251 -0.40 -10.65 8.97
N VAL A 252 0.12 -10.33 7.80
CA VAL A 252 -0.65 -10.24 6.55
C VAL A 252 -0.48 -11.46 5.64
N GLY A 253 0.17 -12.52 6.15
CA GLY A 253 0.42 -13.76 5.40
C GLY A 253 1.39 -13.61 4.22
N GLN A 254 2.23 -12.57 4.26
CA GLN A 254 3.27 -12.34 3.26
C GLN A 254 4.39 -13.36 3.45
N LYS A 255 4.95 -13.85 2.33
CA LYS A 255 6.10 -14.74 2.31
C LYS A 255 7.36 -13.98 1.90
N PRO A 256 8.57 -14.46 2.30
CA PRO A 256 9.81 -13.88 1.78
C PRO A 256 9.87 -13.95 0.24
N PRO A 257 10.62 -13.05 -0.40
CA PRO A 257 11.46 -11.99 0.21
C PRO A 257 10.62 -10.80 0.70
N TYR A 258 10.99 -10.27 1.89
CA TYR A 258 10.35 -9.09 2.46
C TYR A 258 11.02 -7.80 2.00
N GLY A 259 10.31 -6.66 2.17
CA GLY A 259 10.82 -5.32 1.93
C GLY A 259 10.46 -4.75 0.56
N PHE A 260 11.20 -3.71 0.19
CA PHE A 260 10.92 -2.92 -1.01
C PHE A 260 12.20 -2.75 -1.84
N LEU A 261 12.02 -2.55 -3.14
CA LEU A 261 13.07 -2.25 -4.11
C LEU A 261 12.83 -0.87 -4.72
N PRO A 262 13.89 -0.13 -5.07
CA PRO A 262 13.75 1.03 -5.95
C PRO A 262 12.97 0.67 -7.21
N SER A 263 12.11 1.58 -7.65
CA SER A 263 11.21 1.35 -8.78
C SER A 263 10.91 2.67 -9.49
N SER A 264 10.44 2.55 -10.71
CA SER A 264 10.07 3.67 -11.56
C SER A 264 8.71 3.42 -12.23
N PRO A 265 8.10 4.41 -12.90
CA PRO A 265 6.89 4.22 -13.69
C PRO A 265 7.01 3.13 -14.76
N ASP A 266 8.21 2.89 -15.31
CA ASP A 266 8.44 1.90 -16.36
C ASP A 266 8.15 0.47 -15.88
N ASP A 267 8.40 0.17 -14.60
CA ASP A 267 8.07 -1.12 -13.99
C ASP A 267 6.55 -1.41 -13.98
N TYR A 268 5.73 -0.41 -14.27
CA TYR A 268 4.26 -0.43 -14.25
C TYR A 268 3.63 -0.11 -15.61
N ALA A 269 4.40 -0.17 -16.69
CA ALA A 269 3.90 0.13 -18.04
C ALA A 269 2.68 -0.72 -18.44
N ASN A 270 2.59 -1.98 -17.95
CA ASN A 270 1.45 -2.85 -18.20
C ASN A 270 0.15 -2.38 -17.54
N TYR A 271 0.21 -1.61 -16.44
CA TYR A 271 -0.97 -0.95 -15.86
C TYR A 271 -1.51 0.14 -16.78
N VAL A 272 -0.60 0.98 -17.28
CA VAL A 272 -0.94 2.08 -18.20
C VAL A 272 -1.54 1.52 -19.48
N GLU A 273 -0.92 0.47 -20.06
CA GLU A 273 -1.43 -0.20 -21.25
C GLU A 273 -2.80 -0.83 -21.03
N PHE A 274 -3.02 -1.46 -19.86
CA PHE A 274 -4.33 -1.99 -19.51
C PHE A 274 -5.40 -0.88 -19.53
N TYR A 275 -5.17 0.24 -18.85
CA TYR A 275 -6.15 1.34 -18.82
C TYR A 275 -6.40 1.96 -20.20
N ARG A 276 -5.41 1.91 -21.09
CA ARG A 276 -5.57 2.39 -22.48
C ARG A 276 -6.48 1.48 -23.31
N THR A 277 -6.46 0.17 -23.07
CA THR A 277 -7.08 -0.85 -23.94
C THR A 277 -8.31 -1.52 -23.35
N THR A 278 -8.58 -1.33 -22.05
CA THR A 278 -9.68 -2.01 -21.35
C THR A 278 -11.06 -1.63 -21.91
N LEU A 279 -11.96 -2.61 -21.92
CA LEU A 279 -13.38 -2.45 -22.24
C LEU A 279 -14.18 -1.89 -21.06
N VAL A 280 -13.65 -1.99 -19.84
CA VAL A 280 -14.33 -1.52 -18.61
C VAL A 280 -14.30 0.00 -18.56
N LYS A 281 -15.48 0.63 -18.61
CA LYS A 281 -15.61 2.09 -18.77
C LYS A 281 -15.74 2.85 -17.45
N ASP A 282 -16.28 2.22 -16.43
CA ASP A 282 -16.57 2.81 -15.13
C ASP A 282 -15.33 3.00 -14.22
N ILE A 283 -14.15 2.64 -14.73
CA ILE A 283 -12.85 2.80 -14.05
C ILE A 283 -11.91 3.80 -14.75
N LYS A 284 -12.35 4.47 -15.80
CA LYS A 284 -11.57 5.41 -16.63
C LYS A 284 -11.70 6.85 -16.15
#